data_e6461c984bf80872d6f0322c9b298196
#
_entry.id   e6461c984bf80872d6f0322c9b298196
#
_cell.length_a   1.000
_cell.length_b   1.000
_cell.length_c   1.000
_cell.angle_alpha   90.00
_cell.angle_beta   90.00
_cell.angle_gamma   90.00
#
_symmetry.space_group_name_H-M   'P 1'
#
loop_
_entity.id
_entity.type
_entity.pdbx_description
1 polymer ?
#
loop_
_entity_poly.entity_id
_entity_poly.type
_entity_poly.pdbx_seq_one_letter_code
_entity_poly.pdbx_strand_id
1 'polypeptide(L)'
;MVNSKIQAAEENLIHVYNRFPIALDHGEGMYLYDTEGKEYLDFAAGFAVSGLGYDNKELNQALKDQIDKLYHTSNLYFHESCGEAAKELNRISGMDRVFFTNSGGEANEGALKAARRYAYTKKTGRYEFIAMQNSFHGRSFGAVSVTGHDSYREPFEPVVPGVKFAEFNDLDSVKALVNDKTCAIILEPLQGEGGINLATQEFMEGIRKICDENGILMICDEVQCGMGRTGNMFAWQGFGVKPDILTMAKAIGNGIPVGAFAMTEEVAKYSLQPGDHGATYGGNPLACTAVKTVIEIFEREDLVGHVNQVAPYLTKKLDELVDELDCVVKRKGKGLMQGIEITKPLAEVNKKTIEEGLLIIQAQGNVIRFVPPLIVEEKHIDEMIEKLKRALA
;
A
#
# COMPACT_ATOMS: atom_id res chain seq x y z
N MET A 1 15.30 -22.46 -24.91
CA MET A 1 14.36 -21.71 -25.76
C MET A 1 13.71 -20.66 -24.90
N VAL A 2 13.54 -19.42 -25.37
CA VAL A 2 12.82 -18.39 -24.62
C VAL A 2 11.35 -18.84 -24.51
N ASN A 3 10.77 -18.76 -23.31
CA ASN A 3 9.36 -19.10 -23.08
C ASN A 3 8.49 -18.21 -23.99
N SER A 4 7.66 -18.83 -24.84
CA SER A 4 6.85 -18.12 -25.83
C SER A 4 5.88 -17.10 -25.20
N LYS A 5 5.45 -17.30 -23.95
CA LYS A 5 4.59 -16.37 -23.23
C LYS A 5 5.36 -15.10 -22.83
N ILE A 6 6.64 -15.24 -22.42
CA ILE A 6 7.54 -14.11 -22.15
C ILE A 6 7.79 -13.34 -23.44
N GLN A 7 8.11 -14.04 -24.55
CA GLN A 7 8.34 -13.40 -25.84
C GLN A 7 7.13 -12.58 -26.28
N ALA A 8 5.92 -13.13 -26.21
CA ALA A 8 4.69 -12.41 -26.57
C ALA A 8 4.48 -11.14 -25.73
N ALA A 9 4.82 -11.17 -24.43
CA ALA A 9 4.73 -9.99 -23.57
C ALA A 9 5.78 -8.93 -23.94
N GLU A 10 7.03 -9.34 -24.17
CA GLU A 10 8.13 -8.43 -24.56
C GLU A 10 7.88 -7.74 -25.90
N GLU A 11 7.27 -8.43 -26.86
CA GLU A 11 6.97 -7.90 -28.19
C GLU A 11 5.77 -6.93 -28.22
N ASN A 12 4.82 -7.02 -27.26
CA ASN A 12 3.55 -6.31 -27.33
C ASN A 12 3.29 -5.31 -26.20
N LEU A 13 4.10 -5.30 -25.14
CA LEU A 13 3.93 -4.36 -24.02
C LEU A 13 4.97 -3.25 -24.07
N ILE A 14 4.57 -2.04 -23.61
CA ILE A 14 5.52 -0.95 -23.40
C ILE A 14 6.50 -1.34 -22.27
N HIS A 15 7.80 -1.17 -22.52
CA HIS A 15 8.87 -1.51 -21.58
C HIS A 15 9.02 -0.45 -20.48
N VAL A 16 8.11 -0.46 -19.49
CA VAL A 16 8.18 0.38 -18.28
C VAL A 16 8.61 -0.39 -17.03
N TYR A 17 8.73 -1.73 -17.15
CA TYR A 17 9.16 -2.62 -16.07
C TYR A 17 10.32 -3.51 -16.53
N ASN A 18 11.31 -3.66 -15.66
CA ASN A 18 12.34 -4.70 -15.80
C ASN A 18 11.78 -5.99 -15.18
N ARG A 19 11.08 -6.79 -16.00
CA ARG A 19 10.44 -8.03 -15.54
C ARG A 19 11.45 -9.11 -15.29
N PHE A 20 11.25 -9.92 -14.25
CA PHE A 20 11.98 -11.16 -14.07
C PHE A 20 11.52 -12.17 -15.13
N PRO A 21 12.44 -13.01 -15.66
CA PRO A 21 12.13 -13.96 -16.75
C PRO A 21 11.37 -15.19 -16.24
N ILE A 22 10.26 -14.98 -15.56
CA ILE A 22 9.37 -16.01 -15.01
C ILE A 22 7.97 -15.79 -15.58
N ALA A 23 7.33 -16.83 -16.09
CA ALA A 23 5.93 -16.80 -16.50
C ALA A 23 5.08 -17.53 -15.45
N LEU A 24 4.56 -16.80 -14.47
CA LEU A 24 3.69 -17.35 -13.43
C LEU A 24 2.35 -17.81 -14.04
N ASP A 25 1.81 -18.92 -13.53
CA ASP A 25 0.57 -19.55 -13.97
C ASP A 25 -0.52 -19.50 -12.91
N HIS A 26 -0.26 -20.03 -11.72
CA HIS A 26 -1.22 -20.08 -10.62
C HIS A 26 -0.53 -19.90 -9.26
N GLY A 27 -1.34 -19.82 -8.20
CA GLY A 27 -0.84 -19.74 -6.83
C GLY A 27 -1.74 -20.50 -5.86
N GLU A 28 -1.16 -20.98 -4.76
CA GLU A 28 -1.86 -21.65 -3.65
C GLU A 28 -1.22 -21.24 -2.32
N GLY A 29 -2.03 -20.71 -1.39
CA GLY A 29 -1.54 -20.29 -0.08
C GLY A 29 -0.40 -19.26 -0.17
N MET A 30 0.80 -19.67 0.22
CA MET A 30 2.02 -18.85 0.22
C MET A 30 2.84 -18.96 -1.07
N TYR A 31 2.45 -19.83 -2.01
CA TYR A 31 3.28 -20.22 -3.14
C TYR A 31 2.69 -19.80 -4.48
N LEU A 32 3.58 -19.43 -5.40
CA LEU A 32 3.30 -19.21 -6.81
C LEU A 32 4.00 -20.28 -7.64
N TYR A 33 3.40 -20.64 -8.75
CA TYR A 33 3.91 -21.65 -9.67
C TYR A 33 4.06 -21.05 -11.06
N ASP A 34 5.17 -21.34 -11.72
CA ASP A 34 5.36 -20.93 -13.12
C ASP A 34 4.78 -21.96 -14.10
N THR A 35 4.79 -21.60 -15.37
CA THR A 35 4.28 -22.46 -16.45
C THR A 35 5.09 -23.73 -16.70
N GLU A 36 6.23 -23.90 -16.04
CA GLU A 36 7.08 -25.09 -16.07
C GLU A 36 6.91 -25.95 -14.81
N GLY A 37 6.06 -25.49 -13.87
CA GLY A 37 5.75 -26.16 -12.62
C GLY A 37 6.74 -25.90 -11.50
N LYS A 38 7.66 -24.94 -11.65
CA LYS A 38 8.54 -24.53 -10.56
C LYS A 38 7.76 -23.72 -9.54
N GLU A 39 7.98 -24.09 -8.26
CA GLU A 39 7.39 -23.45 -7.11
C GLU A 39 8.26 -22.29 -6.59
N TYR A 40 7.59 -21.22 -6.16
CA TYR A 40 8.19 -20.04 -5.57
C TYR A 40 7.47 -19.69 -4.28
N LEU A 41 8.18 -19.66 -3.17
CA LEU A 41 7.69 -19.05 -1.92
C LEU A 41 7.61 -17.54 -2.09
N ASP A 42 6.43 -16.94 -1.86
CA ASP A 42 6.19 -15.52 -2.14
C ASP A 42 6.24 -14.65 -0.88
N PHE A 43 7.29 -13.85 -0.78
CA PHE A 43 7.44 -12.79 0.23
C PHE A 43 7.25 -11.38 -0.36
N ALA A 44 6.67 -11.28 -1.57
CA ALA A 44 6.31 -10.04 -2.25
C ALA A 44 4.80 -9.77 -2.23
N ALA A 45 3.96 -10.82 -2.26
CA ALA A 45 2.50 -10.76 -2.29
C ALA A 45 1.94 -9.76 -3.33
N GLY A 46 2.58 -9.66 -4.51
CA GLY A 46 2.19 -8.69 -5.53
C GLY A 46 2.30 -7.23 -5.04
N PHE A 47 3.34 -6.87 -4.32
CA PHE A 47 3.52 -5.60 -3.61
C PHE A 47 2.54 -5.41 -2.44
N ALA A 48 2.44 -6.40 -1.55
CA ALA A 48 1.55 -6.41 -0.39
C ALA A 48 0.04 -6.40 -0.75
N VAL A 49 -0.32 -6.96 -1.90
CA VAL A 49 -1.71 -7.04 -2.38
C VAL A 49 -2.41 -8.29 -1.86
N SER A 50 -1.81 -9.46 -2.04
CA SER A 50 -2.41 -10.76 -1.74
C SER A 50 -2.33 -11.08 -0.23
N GLY A 51 -3.06 -10.33 0.60
CA GLY A 51 -3.03 -10.49 2.06
C GLY A 51 -3.54 -11.86 2.53
N LEU A 52 -4.56 -12.41 1.86
CA LEU A 52 -5.12 -13.74 2.12
C LEU A 52 -4.35 -14.87 1.41
N GLY A 53 -3.21 -14.56 0.80
CA GLY A 53 -2.52 -15.51 -0.08
C GLY A 53 -3.27 -15.77 -1.38
N TYR A 54 -2.94 -16.91 -1.99
CA TYR A 54 -3.47 -17.30 -3.28
C TYR A 54 -4.53 -18.39 -3.14
N ASP A 55 -5.47 -18.43 -4.07
CA ASP A 55 -6.55 -19.44 -4.17
C ASP A 55 -7.42 -19.55 -2.89
N ASN A 56 -7.70 -18.42 -2.23
CA ASN A 56 -8.67 -18.41 -1.14
C ASN A 56 -10.05 -18.81 -1.68
N LYS A 57 -10.52 -19.99 -1.27
CA LYS A 57 -11.74 -20.61 -1.84
C LYS A 57 -13.01 -19.81 -1.60
N GLU A 58 -13.12 -19.18 -0.42
CA GLU A 58 -14.28 -18.37 -0.05
C GLU A 58 -14.34 -17.09 -0.88
N LEU A 59 -13.24 -16.35 -0.95
CA LEU A 59 -13.14 -15.16 -1.80
C LEU A 59 -13.42 -15.51 -3.26
N ASN A 60 -12.82 -16.59 -3.77
CA ASN A 60 -13.04 -17.05 -5.14
C ASN A 60 -14.51 -17.40 -5.40
N GLN A 61 -15.20 -18.03 -4.44
CA GLN A 61 -16.61 -18.37 -4.60
C GLN A 61 -17.48 -17.12 -4.58
N ALA A 62 -17.27 -16.20 -3.63
CA ALA A 62 -18.00 -14.93 -3.56
C ALA A 62 -17.88 -14.11 -4.86
N LEU A 63 -16.67 -14.09 -5.47
CA LEU A 63 -16.45 -13.42 -6.75
C LEU A 63 -17.19 -14.11 -7.91
N LYS A 64 -17.18 -15.44 -7.97
CA LYS A 64 -17.92 -16.20 -9.01
C LYS A 64 -19.42 -15.93 -8.90
N ASP A 65 -19.98 -15.99 -7.71
CA ASP A 65 -21.41 -15.72 -7.47
C ASP A 65 -21.77 -14.28 -7.86
N GLN A 66 -20.88 -13.32 -7.58
CA GLN A 66 -21.11 -11.93 -7.97
C GLN A 66 -20.99 -11.71 -9.49
N ILE A 67 -20.08 -12.41 -10.17
CA ILE A 67 -19.96 -12.37 -11.63
C ILE A 67 -21.25 -12.85 -12.28
N ASP A 68 -21.83 -13.95 -11.78
CA ASP A 68 -23.09 -14.51 -12.30
C ASP A 68 -24.30 -13.60 -12.01
N LYS A 69 -24.22 -12.73 -10.99
CA LYS A 69 -25.30 -11.82 -10.60
C LYS A 69 -25.20 -10.47 -11.32
N LEU A 70 -24.12 -9.72 -11.10
CA LEU A 70 -23.91 -8.38 -11.65
C LEU A 70 -22.49 -7.89 -11.31
N TYR A 71 -21.66 -7.56 -12.28
CA TYR A 71 -20.27 -7.12 -12.01
C TYR A 71 -20.01 -5.64 -12.27
N HIS A 72 -20.92 -4.94 -12.98
CA HIS A 72 -20.82 -3.48 -13.20
C HIS A 72 -22.18 -2.85 -13.49
N THR A 73 -22.39 -1.61 -12.99
CA THR A 73 -23.63 -0.85 -13.27
C THR A 73 -23.47 0.67 -13.31
N SER A 74 -22.39 1.25 -12.94
CA SER A 74 -22.13 2.68 -12.69
C SER A 74 -22.61 3.19 -11.31
N ASN A 75 -22.07 4.36 -10.94
CA ASN A 75 -22.45 5.05 -9.67
C ASN A 75 -23.75 5.88 -9.77
N LEU A 76 -24.48 5.77 -10.88
CA LEU A 76 -25.81 6.42 -11.01
C LEU A 76 -26.92 5.60 -10.32
N TYR A 77 -26.65 4.34 -10.00
CA TYR A 77 -27.62 3.43 -9.39
C TYR A 77 -27.05 2.86 -8.09
N PHE A 78 -27.93 2.60 -7.13
CA PHE A 78 -27.54 1.88 -5.92
C PHE A 78 -27.45 0.38 -6.18
N HIS A 79 -26.51 -0.27 -5.51
CA HIS A 79 -26.45 -1.72 -5.40
C HIS A 79 -25.96 -2.12 -4.00
N GLU A 80 -26.42 -3.27 -3.54
CA GLU A 80 -26.26 -3.75 -2.16
C GLU A 80 -24.77 -3.80 -1.74
N SER A 81 -23.94 -4.47 -2.56
CA SER A 81 -22.54 -4.70 -2.23
C SER A 81 -21.73 -3.43 -1.99
N CYS A 82 -22.05 -2.31 -2.68
CA CYS A 82 -21.35 -1.03 -2.44
C CYS A 82 -21.65 -0.46 -1.06
N GLY A 83 -22.94 -0.46 -0.67
CA GLY A 83 -23.36 0.06 0.64
C GLY A 83 -22.77 -0.77 1.79
N GLU A 84 -22.78 -2.10 1.66
CA GLU A 84 -22.21 -3.01 2.65
C GLU A 84 -20.69 -2.87 2.75
N ALA A 85 -19.98 -2.88 1.61
CA ALA A 85 -18.52 -2.69 1.60
C ALA A 85 -18.12 -1.33 2.20
N ALA A 86 -18.88 -0.26 1.87
CA ALA A 86 -18.65 1.07 2.43
C ALA A 86 -18.83 1.10 3.96
N LYS A 87 -19.90 0.46 4.46
CA LYS A 87 -20.18 0.36 5.90
C LYS A 87 -19.05 -0.36 6.63
N GLU A 88 -18.63 -1.53 6.12
CA GLU A 88 -17.58 -2.31 6.76
C GLU A 88 -16.22 -1.60 6.68
N LEU A 89 -15.87 -1.00 5.54
CA LEU A 89 -14.62 -0.26 5.39
C LEU A 89 -14.56 0.96 6.31
N ASN A 90 -15.67 1.72 6.46
CA ASN A 90 -15.75 2.82 7.42
C ASN A 90 -15.59 2.31 8.86
N ARG A 91 -16.23 1.20 9.20
CA ARG A 91 -16.16 0.61 10.54
C ARG A 91 -14.74 0.22 10.93
N ILE A 92 -14.03 -0.53 10.08
CA ILE A 92 -12.68 -1.01 10.39
C ILE A 92 -11.63 0.10 10.32
N SER A 93 -11.84 1.09 9.45
CA SER A 93 -10.92 2.23 9.29
C SER A 93 -11.14 3.34 10.32
N GLY A 94 -12.27 3.33 11.04
CA GLY A 94 -12.64 4.42 11.93
C GLY A 94 -13.00 5.74 11.23
N MET A 95 -13.22 5.70 9.90
CA MET A 95 -13.67 6.83 9.10
C MET A 95 -15.19 6.84 8.97
N ASP A 96 -15.75 7.94 8.46
CA ASP A 96 -17.21 8.13 8.41
C ASP A 96 -17.78 8.01 7.01
N ARG A 97 -17.02 8.39 5.97
CA ARG A 97 -17.45 8.38 4.57
C ARG A 97 -16.32 7.86 3.67
N VAL A 98 -16.67 7.04 2.69
CA VAL A 98 -15.71 6.45 1.73
C VAL A 98 -16.16 6.68 0.29
N PHE A 99 -15.18 6.88 -0.58
CA PHE A 99 -15.34 6.85 -2.04
C PHE A 99 -14.44 5.76 -2.61
N PHE A 100 -15.02 4.87 -3.43
CA PHE A 100 -14.28 3.79 -4.07
C PHE A 100 -13.66 4.24 -5.39
N THR A 101 -12.43 3.82 -5.62
CA THR A 101 -11.64 4.00 -6.83
C THR A 101 -11.14 2.64 -7.36
N ASN A 102 -10.25 2.63 -8.36
CA ASN A 102 -9.73 1.39 -8.93
C ASN A 102 -8.28 1.09 -8.51
N SER A 103 -7.62 2.06 -7.90
CA SER A 103 -6.20 1.94 -7.53
C SER A 103 -5.85 2.88 -6.38
N GLY A 104 -4.67 2.66 -5.76
CA GLY A 104 -4.12 3.56 -4.76
C GLY A 104 -3.78 4.95 -5.31
N GLY A 105 -3.30 5.03 -6.55
CA GLY A 105 -3.04 6.31 -7.20
C GLY A 105 -4.31 7.14 -7.34
N GLU A 106 -5.42 6.54 -7.80
CA GLU A 106 -6.72 7.22 -7.86
C GLU A 106 -7.26 7.59 -6.47
N ALA A 107 -7.02 6.75 -5.46
CA ALA A 107 -7.40 7.07 -4.08
C ALA A 107 -6.67 8.32 -3.59
N ASN A 108 -5.36 8.43 -3.85
CA ASN A 108 -4.58 9.62 -3.51
C ASN A 108 -5.02 10.84 -4.32
N GLU A 109 -5.31 10.71 -5.62
CA GLU A 109 -5.90 11.81 -6.41
C GLU A 109 -7.20 12.34 -5.78
N GLY A 110 -8.09 11.43 -5.37
CA GLY A 110 -9.34 11.79 -4.70
C GLY A 110 -9.11 12.50 -3.36
N ALA A 111 -8.17 12.01 -2.55
CA ALA A 111 -7.79 12.60 -1.26
C ALA A 111 -7.22 14.02 -1.42
N LEU A 112 -6.33 14.23 -2.39
CA LEU A 112 -5.77 15.56 -2.70
C LEU A 112 -6.86 16.53 -3.17
N LYS A 113 -7.76 16.08 -4.05
CA LYS A 113 -8.91 16.88 -4.50
C LYS A 113 -9.85 17.22 -3.34
N ALA A 114 -10.13 16.24 -2.45
CA ALA A 114 -10.96 16.45 -1.28
C ALA A 114 -10.38 17.54 -0.34
N ALA A 115 -9.07 17.49 -0.09
CA ALA A 115 -8.39 18.48 0.74
C ALA A 115 -8.43 19.90 0.12
N ARG A 116 -8.16 20.05 -1.17
CA ARG A 116 -8.29 21.34 -1.85
C ARG A 116 -9.73 21.85 -1.88
N ARG A 117 -10.70 20.94 -2.11
CA ARG A 117 -12.12 21.29 -2.14
C ARG A 117 -12.62 21.73 -0.76
N TYR A 118 -12.15 21.05 0.31
CA TYR A 118 -12.42 21.47 1.70
C TYR A 118 -11.92 22.89 1.95
N ALA A 119 -10.67 23.17 1.63
CA ALA A 119 -10.08 24.50 1.78
C ALA A 119 -10.84 25.57 0.97
N TYR A 120 -11.27 25.25 -0.27
CA TYR A 120 -12.08 26.13 -1.10
C TYR A 120 -13.46 26.42 -0.48
N THR A 121 -14.16 25.40 0.02
CA THR A 121 -15.48 25.55 0.65
C THR A 121 -15.39 26.36 1.93
N LYS A 122 -14.35 26.16 2.73
CA LYS A 122 -14.07 26.95 3.95
C LYS A 122 -13.53 28.36 3.63
N LYS A 123 -13.31 28.70 2.37
CA LYS A 123 -12.79 30.01 1.90
C LYS A 123 -11.45 30.39 2.52
N THR A 124 -10.58 29.42 2.76
CA THR A 124 -9.26 29.66 3.37
C THR A 124 -8.21 30.19 2.39
N GLY A 125 -8.42 30.05 1.08
CA GLY A 125 -7.43 30.35 0.04
C GLY A 125 -6.27 29.37 -0.05
N ARG A 126 -6.29 28.27 0.72
CA ARG A 126 -5.24 27.28 0.82
C ARG A 126 -5.31 26.24 -0.30
N TYR A 127 -4.13 25.79 -0.80
CA TYR A 127 -4.05 24.81 -1.89
C TYR A 127 -2.74 24.04 -1.92
N GLU A 128 -1.75 24.41 -1.08
CA GLU A 128 -0.45 23.76 -1.03
C GLU A 128 -0.48 22.48 -0.19
N PHE A 129 0.34 21.50 -0.59
CA PHE A 129 0.56 20.27 0.15
C PHE A 129 1.98 20.21 0.68
N ILE A 130 2.14 19.58 1.84
CA ILE A 130 3.43 19.08 2.30
C ILE A 130 3.38 17.57 2.22
N ALA A 131 4.35 16.98 1.49
CA ALA A 131 4.58 15.55 1.39
C ALA A 131 5.96 15.21 1.99
N MET A 132 6.28 13.93 2.12
CA MET A 132 7.55 13.52 2.71
C MET A 132 8.56 13.13 1.63
N GLN A 133 9.83 13.42 1.85
CA GLN A 133 10.91 12.86 1.05
C GLN A 133 10.84 11.33 1.07
N ASN A 134 11.23 10.70 -0.03
CA ASN A 134 11.19 9.26 -0.23
C ASN A 134 9.78 8.64 -0.16
N SER A 135 8.69 9.42 -0.16
CA SER A 135 7.33 8.90 -0.20
C SER A 135 6.95 8.37 -1.59
N PHE A 136 5.96 7.47 -1.64
CA PHE A 136 5.38 6.99 -2.88
C PHE A 136 3.85 7.00 -2.79
N HIS A 137 3.21 7.86 -3.57
CA HIS A 137 1.75 8.02 -3.56
C HIS A 137 1.06 7.66 -4.88
N GLY A 138 1.83 7.29 -5.92
CA GLY A 138 1.31 6.85 -7.21
C GLY A 138 2.00 7.47 -8.43
N ARG A 139 1.48 7.16 -9.62
CA ARG A 139 2.06 7.53 -10.91
C ARG A 139 1.18 8.46 -11.76
N SER A 140 -0.08 8.71 -11.39
CA SER A 140 -0.91 9.74 -12.02
C SER A 140 -0.39 11.14 -11.69
N PHE A 141 -0.74 12.17 -12.48
CA PHE A 141 -0.12 13.50 -12.35
C PHE A 141 -0.28 14.12 -10.96
N GLY A 142 -1.43 14.01 -10.30
CA GLY A 142 -1.59 14.52 -8.93
C GLY A 142 -0.83 13.66 -7.91
N ALA A 143 -0.92 12.33 -8.01
CA ALA A 143 -0.23 11.42 -7.09
C ALA A 143 1.30 11.49 -7.24
N VAL A 144 1.82 11.60 -8.49
CA VAL A 144 3.26 11.76 -8.71
C VAL A 144 3.77 13.10 -8.21
N SER A 145 2.91 14.14 -8.24
CA SER A 145 3.27 15.48 -7.74
C SER A 145 3.59 15.49 -6.24
N VAL A 146 2.97 14.60 -5.45
CA VAL A 146 3.22 14.45 -4.01
C VAL A 146 4.13 13.27 -3.66
N THR A 147 4.64 12.56 -4.68
CA THR A 147 5.63 11.48 -4.49
C THR A 147 7.02 12.06 -4.33
N GLY A 148 7.68 11.75 -3.20
CA GLY A 148 8.94 12.34 -2.73
C GLY A 148 10.19 11.77 -3.40
N HIS A 149 10.11 11.39 -4.68
CA HIS A 149 11.22 10.89 -5.49
C HIS A 149 11.39 11.74 -6.74
N ASP A 150 12.47 12.49 -6.85
CA ASP A 150 12.73 13.39 -7.97
C ASP A 150 12.74 12.63 -9.31
N SER A 151 13.39 11.48 -9.37
CA SER A 151 13.43 10.63 -10.58
C SER A 151 12.06 10.20 -11.10
N TYR A 152 11.00 10.23 -10.27
CA TYR A 152 9.64 9.93 -10.67
C TYR A 152 8.86 11.16 -11.14
N ARG A 153 9.29 12.37 -10.74
CA ARG A 153 8.63 13.64 -11.08
C ARG A 153 9.27 14.37 -12.24
N GLU A 154 10.59 14.56 -12.19
CA GLU A 154 11.36 15.40 -13.14
C GLU A 154 11.02 15.13 -14.62
N PRO A 155 10.88 13.88 -15.08
CA PRO A 155 10.56 13.62 -16.49
C PRO A 155 9.18 14.11 -16.93
N PHE A 156 8.30 14.46 -15.96
CA PHE A 156 6.91 14.83 -16.20
C PHE A 156 6.60 16.27 -15.79
N GLU A 157 7.60 17.07 -15.50
CA GLU A 157 7.38 18.47 -15.17
C GLU A 157 6.85 19.29 -16.37
N PRO A 158 5.97 20.31 -16.12
CA PRO A 158 5.48 20.72 -14.81
C PRO A 158 4.37 19.81 -14.27
N VAL A 159 4.57 19.34 -13.05
CA VAL A 159 3.55 18.58 -12.31
C VAL A 159 2.55 19.52 -11.61
N VAL A 160 1.58 19.00 -10.86
CA VAL A 160 0.61 19.82 -10.13
C VAL A 160 1.33 20.74 -9.14
N PRO A 161 1.18 22.07 -9.26
CA PRO A 161 1.95 23.02 -8.44
C PRO A 161 1.47 23.08 -6.98
N GLY A 162 2.35 23.61 -6.10
CA GLY A 162 2.04 23.84 -4.70
C GLY A 162 2.35 22.65 -3.80
N VAL A 163 3.32 21.82 -4.16
CA VAL A 163 3.81 20.72 -3.32
C VAL A 163 5.21 21.05 -2.80
N LYS A 164 5.42 20.78 -1.52
CA LYS A 164 6.71 20.91 -0.82
C LYS A 164 7.03 19.60 -0.13
N PHE A 165 8.33 19.28 0.01
CA PHE A 165 8.78 18.01 0.58
C PHE A 165 9.55 18.26 1.87
N ALA A 166 9.11 17.64 2.96
CA ALA A 166 9.76 17.63 4.25
C ALA A 166 10.56 16.34 4.45
N GLU A 167 11.58 16.39 5.29
CA GLU A 167 12.29 15.18 5.72
C GLU A 167 11.37 14.30 6.60
N PHE A 168 11.35 13.01 6.31
CA PHE A 168 10.55 12.06 7.09
C PHE A 168 11.15 11.86 8.49
N ASN A 169 10.31 11.84 9.52
CA ASN A 169 10.70 11.84 10.93
C ASN A 169 11.42 13.12 11.43
N ASP A 170 11.30 14.23 10.71
CA ASP A 170 11.83 15.54 11.11
C ASP A 170 10.68 16.58 11.18
N LEU A 171 10.19 16.84 12.40
CA LEU A 171 9.12 17.81 12.64
C LEU A 171 9.54 19.26 12.34
N ASP A 172 10.81 19.60 12.49
CA ASP A 172 11.27 20.96 12.26
C ASP A 172 11.34 21.24 10.75
N SER A 173 11.70 20.23 9.94
CA SER A 173 11.57 20.28 8.48
C SER A 173 10.11 20.53 8.06
N VAL A 174 9.14 19.84 8.67
CA VAL A 174 7.72 20.05 8.39
C VAL A 174 7.27 21.46 8.79
N LYS A 175 7.58 21.91 10.00
CA LYS A 175 7.21 23.25 10.52
C LYS A 175 7.73 24.39 9.64
N ALA A 176 8.95 24.24 9.12
CA ALA A 176 9.57 25.23 8.25
C ALA A 176 8.81 25.42 6.91
N LEU A 177 8.03 24.42 6.47
CA LEU A 177 7.30 24.46 5.21
C LEU A 177 5.84 24.89 5.37
N VAL A 178 5.26 24.79 6.58
CA VAL A 178 3.87 25.21 6.86
C VAL A 178 3.76 26.73 6.67
N ASN A 179 2.72 27.13 5.93
CA ASN A 179 2.42 28.54 5.69
C ASN A 179 0.91 28.77 5.49
N ASP A 180 0.51 30.00 5.21
CA ASP A 180 -0.89 30.41 5.03
C ASP A 180 -1.59 29.77 3.81
N LYS A 181 -0.84 29.16 2.90
CA LYS A 181 -1.36 28.45 1.72
C LYS A 181 -1.43 26.94 1.91
N THR A 182 -0.85 26.38 2.96
CA THR A 182 -0.86 24.94 3.22
C THR A 182 -2.27 24.46 3.52
N CYS A 183 -2.79 23.48 2.76
CA CYS A 183 -4.12 22.89 2.97
C CYS A 183 -4.06 21.51 3.63
N ALA A 184 -3.00 20.71 3.37
CA ALA A 184 -2.86 19.40 3.97
C ALA A 184 -1.39 18.92 4.02
N ILE A 185 -1.14 17.97 4.92
CA ILE A 185 0.08 17.15 4.97
C ILE A 185 -0.29 15.74 4.58
N ILE A 186 0.44 15.13 3.64
CA ILE A 186 0.28 13.73 3.24
C ILE A 186 1.52 12.93 3.62
N LEU A 187 1.31 11.74 4.23
CA LEU A 187 2.38 10.84 4.62
C LEU A 187 1.94 9.37 4.63
N GLU A 188 2.89 8.47 4.48
CA GLU A 188 2.73 7.05 4.79
C GLU A 188 3.15 6.82 6.26
N PRO A 189 2.35 6.19 7.15
CA PRO A 189 2.81 5.81 8.50
C PRO A 189 4.03 4.88 8.49
N LEU A 190 4.19 4.09 7.42
CA LEU A 190 5.37 3.32 7.10
C LEU A 190 5.63 3.44 5.59
N GLN A 191 6.71 4.12 5.21
CA GLN A 191 7.10 4.28 3.81
C GLN A 191 7.52 2.93 3.23
N GLY A 192 6.84 2.49 2.18
CA GLY A 192 7.13 1.23 1.51
C GLY A 192 8.28 1.33 0.52
N GLU A 193 8.06 2.08 -0.54
CA GLU A 193 9.04 2.27 -1.64
C GLU A 193 10.29 3.02 -1.16
N GLY A 194 10.15 3.94 -0.23
CA GLY A 194 11.22 4.78 0.32
C GLY A 194 12.24 4.07 1.19
N GLY A 195 12.19 2.72 1.29
CA GLY A 195 13.19 1.94 2.02
C GLY A 195 12.73 1.44 3.38
N ILE A 196 11.46 1.14 3.53
CA ILE A 196 10.84 0.56 4.74
C ILE A 196 11.10 1.43 5.98
N ASN A 197 10.75 2.71 5.88
CA ASN A 197 10.95 3.68 6.96
C ASN A 197 9.67 3.80 7.80
N LEU A 198 9.72 3.40 9.05
CA LEU A 198 8.63 3.55 10.01
C LEU A 198 8.60 4.96 10.59
N ALA A 199 7.42 5.58 10.66
CA ALA A 199 7.23 6.82 11.42
C ALA A 199 7.48 6.57 12.91
N THR A 200 8.06 7.56 13.59
CA THR A 200 8.12 7.53 15.04
C THR A 200 6.78 7.96 15.66
N GLN A 201 6.51 7.55 16.90
CA GLN A 201 5.32 8.00 17.64
C GLN A 201 5.29 9.53 17.73
N GLU A 202 6.43 10.13 18.09
CA GLU A 202 6.60 11.57 18.20
C GLU A 202 6.30 12.29 16.88
N PHE A 203 6.75 11.72 15.74
CA PHE A 203 6.50 12.33 14.44
C PHE A 203 5.00 12.31 14.10
N MET A 204 4.31 11.18 14.26
CA MET A 204 2.87 11.06 13.99
C MET A 204 2.05 12.01 14.86
N GLU A 205 2.31 12.06 16.16
CA GLU A 205 1.65 12.99 17.10
C GLU A 205 1.96 14.45 16.75
N GLY A 206 3.22 14.73 16.41
CA GLY A 206 3.66 16.06 16.01
C GLY A 206 2.99 16.55 14.71
N ILE A 207 2.85 15.69 13.71
CA ILE A 207 2.11 16.01 12.48
C ILE A 207 0.64 16.32 12.79
N ARG A 208 -0.03 15.49 13.61
CA ARG A 208 -1.41 15.75 14.00
C ARG A 208 -1.54 17.11 14.71
N LYS A 209 -0.66 17.38 15.65
CA LYS A 209 -0.62 18.65 16.37
C LYS A 209 -0.42 19.85 15.42
N ILE A 210 0.53 19.76 14.49
CA ILE A 210 0.77 20.79 13.48
C ILE A 210 -0.50 21.02 12.65
N CYS A 211 -1.18 19.95 12.23
CA CYS A 211 -2.41 20.05 11.46
C CYS A 211 -3.53 20.75 12.26
N ASP A 212 -3.72 20.36 13.51
CA ASP A 212 -4.77 20.94 14.38
C ASP A 212 -4.52 22.42 14.68
N GLU A 213 -3.29 22.80 15.05
CA GLU A 213 -2.92 24.17 15.38
C GLU A 213 -3.04 25.11 14.18
N ASN A 214 -2.83 24.61 12.97
CA ASN A 214 -2.89 25.41 11.75
C ASN A 214 -4.21 25.27 10.97
N GLY A 215 -5.13 24.40 11.42
CA GLY A 215 -6.40 24.13 10.73
C GLY A 215 -6.20 23.60 9.30
N ILE A 216 -5.24 22.67 9.13
CA ILE A 216 -4.94 21.97 7.88
C ILE A 216 -5.21 20.47 8.05
N LEU A 217 -5.40 19.74 6.95
CA LEU A 217 -5.79 18.34 7.00
C LEU A 217 -4.56 17.42 7.07
N MET A 218 -4.71 16.30 7.79
CA MET A 218 -3.77 15.20 7.80
C MET A 218 -4.30 14.08 6.90
N ILE A 219 -3.52 13.68 5.88
CA ILE A 219 -3.81 12.56 4.97
C ILE A 219 -2.82 11.44 5.27
N CYS A 220 -3.34 10.28 5.69
CA CYS A 220 -2.52 9.07 5.79
C CYS A 220 -2.72 8.19 4.55
N ASP A 221 -1.64 7.93 3.83
CA ASP A 221 -1.60 6.93 2.77
C ASP A 221 -1.31 5.56 3.40
N GLU A 222 -2.33 4.74 3.48
CA GLU A 222 -2.23 3.36 3.97
C GLU A 222 -2.48 2.32 2.88
N VAL A 223 -2.22 2.70 1.65
CA VAL A 223 -2.31 1.79 0.49
C VAL A 223 -1.44 0.56 0.67
N GLN A 224 -0.27 0.68 1.28
CA GLN A 224 0.63 -0.46 1.49
C GLN A 224 0.68 -0.94 2.94
N CYS A 225 0.72 -0.04 3.91
CA CYS A 225 0.91 -0.38 5.32
C CYS A 225 -0.39 -0.69 6.07
N GLY A 226 -1.56 -0.49 5.45
CA GLY A 226 -2.87 -0.83 6.01
C GLY A 226 -3.20 -2.32 5.96
N MET A 227 -4.45 -2.65 6.27
CA MET A 227 -5.01 -4.01 6.26
C MET A 227 -4.15 -5.03 7.03
N GLY A 228 -3.97 -4.79 8.32
CA GLY A 228 -3.31 -5.73 9.24
C GLY A 228 -1.79 -5.78 9.17
N ARG A 229 -1.18 -5.24 8.10
CA ARG A 229 0.25 -5.39 7.77
C ARG A 229 1.21 -5.02 8.89
N THR A 230 0.89 -3.98 9.68
CA THR A 230 1.71 -3.47 10.78
C THR A 230 1.30 -3.98 12.17
N GLY A 231 0.35 -4.92 12.25
CA GLY A 231 -0.20 -5.44 13.49
C GLY A 231 -1.42 -4.67 14.03
N ASN A 232 -1.95 -3.73 13.25
CA ASN A 232 -3.25 -3.08 13.45
C ASN A 232 -4.01 -3.08 12.13
N MET A 233 -5.34 -3.04 12.14
CA MET A 233 -6.11 -3.02 10.90
C MET A 233 -5.63 -1.90 9.97
N PHE A 234 -5.41 -0.69 10.50
CA PHE A 234 -4.70 0.40 9.84
C PHE A 234 -3.55 0.90 10.73
N ALA A 235 -2.43 1.26 10.11
CA ALA A 235 -1.20 1.61 10.83
C ALA A 235 -1.40 2.81 11.78
N TRP A 236 -2.20 3.82 11.38
CA TRP A 236 -2.50 4.99 12.21
C TRP A 236 -3.11 4.62 13.56
N GLN A 237 -3.88 3.51 13.65
CA GLN A 237 -4.49 3.04 14.89
C GLN A 237 -3.44 2.64 15.93
N GLY A 238 -2.32 2.07 15.46
CA GLY A 238 -1.19 1.71 16.33
C GLY A 238 -0.46 2.91 16.92
N PHE A 239 -0.58 4.09 16.30
CA PHE A 239 -0.06 5.36 16.82
C PHE A 239 -1.10 6.12 17.65
N GLY A 240 -2.38 5.73 17.60
CA GLY A 240 -3.48 6.48 18.23
C GLY A 240 -3.72 7.85 17.61
N VAL A 241 -3.29 8.07 16.37
CA VAL A 241 -3.30 9.37 15.68
C VAL A 241 -4.24 9.32 14.49
N LYS A 242 -5.50 9.68 14.68
CA LYS A 242 -6.53 9.63 13.64
C LYS A 242 -6.28 10.70 12.57
N PRO A 243 -6.14 10.33 11.27
CA PRO A 243 -6.08 11.28 10.17
C PRO A 243 -7.46 11.85 9.82
N ASP A 244 -7.48 12.94 9.04
CA ASP A 244 -8.71 13.51 8.49
C ASP A 244 -9.16 12.77 7.22
N ILE A 245 -8.18 12.28 6.43
CA ILE A 245 -8.41 11.51 5.21
C ILE A 245 -7.45 10.31 5.24
N LEU A 246 -7.96 9.13 4.84
CA LEU A 246 -7.23 7.87 4.74
C LEU A 246 -7.34 7.32 3.33
N THR A 247 -6.23 6.90 2.71
CA THR A 247 -6.25 6.23 1.40
C THR A 247 -5.88 4.75 1.53
N MET A 248 -6.54 3.92 0.74
CA MET A 248 -6.47 2.45 0.82
C MET A 248 -6.52 1.84 -0.57
N ALA A 249 -5.87 0.70 -0.76
CA ALA A 249 -5.96 -0.14 -1.96
C ALA A 249 -5.37 -1.54 -1.66
N LYS A 250 -4.79 -2.19 -2.67
CA LYS A 250 -4.00 -3.43 -2.53
C LYS A 250 -4.77 -4.50 -1.75
N ALA A 251 -4.39 -4.74 -0.50
CA ALA A 251 -4.95 -5.82 0.32
C ALA A 251 -6.46 -5.68 0.60
N ILE A 252 -7.07 -4.50 0.45
CA ILE A 252 -8.54 -4.38 0.58
C ILE A 252 -9.30 -5.21 -0.47
N GLY A 253 -8.68 -5.50 -1.62
CA GLY A 253 -9.26 -6.28 -2.70
C GLY A 253 -8.61 -7.64 -2.93
N ASN A 254 -7.50 -7.96 -2.23
CA ASN A 254 -6.73 -9.20 -2.36
C ASN A 254 -6.50 -9.63 -3.83
N GLY A 255 -6.10 -8.68 -4.70
CA GLY A 255 -5.84 -8.92 -6.12
C GLY A 255 -6.89 -8.36 -7.06
N ILE A 256 -8.11 -8.11 -6.61
CA ILE A 256 -9.12 -7.39 -7.40
C ILE A 256 -8.76 -5.90 -7.42
N PRO A 257 -8.69 -5.25 -8.61
CA PRO A 257 -8.40 -3.83 -8.71
C PRO A 257 -9.45 -2.98 -7.99
N VAL A 258 -9.06 -2.41 -6.85
CA VAL A 258 -9.87 -1.51 -6.03
C VAL A 258 -8.96 -0.60 -5.22
N GLY A 259 -9.39 0.63 -5.06
CA GLY A 259 -8.87 1.58 -4.11
C GLY A 259 -10.02 2.32 -3.42
N ALA A 260 -9.72 3.05 -2.39
CA ALA A 260 -10.67 3.89 -1.71
C ALA A 260 -9.96 5.04 -1.00
N PHE A 261 -10.64 6.16 -0.86
CA PHE A 261 -10.29 7.17 0.13
C PHE A 261 -11.47 7.39 1.05
N ALA A 262 -11.19 7.44 2.34
CA ALA A 262 -12.19 7.66 3.37
C ALA A 262 -11.85 8.90 4.18
N MET A 263 -12.85 9.54 4.77
CA MET A 263 -12.68 10.80 5.47
C MET A 263 -13.63 10.91 6.67
N THR A 264 -13.30 11.81 7.58
CA THR A 264 -14.17 12.18 8.69
C THR A 264 -15.44 12.87 8.18
N GLU A 265 -16.53 12.82 8.95
CA GLU A 265 -17.80 13.49 8.61
C GLU A 265 -17.61 15.00 8.37
N GLU A 266 -16.74 15.65 9.16
CA GLU A 266 -16.42 17.08 8.99
C GLU A 266 -15.78 17.35 7.61
N VAL A 267 -14.82 16.55 7.20
CA VAL A 267 -14.20 16.70 5.88
C VAL A 267 -15.21 16.39 4.78
N ALA A 268 -15.96 15.30 4.90
CA ALA A 268 -16.96 14.90 3.92
C ALA A 268 -18.02 15.98 3.68
N LYS A 269 -18.49 16.61 4.75
CA LYS A 269 -19.50 17.68 4.69
C LYS A 269 -19.06 18.90 3.89
N TYR A 270 -17.78 19.24 3.94
CA TYR A 270 -17.26 20.46 3.33
C TYR A 270 -16.32 20.25 2.14
N SER A 271 -16.09 18.98 1.73
CA SER A 271 -15.23 18.64 0.60
C SER A 271 -16.02 18.39 -0.68
N LEU A 272 -15.83 17.25 -1.32
CA LEU A 272 -16.39 16.90 -2.62
C LEU A 272 -17.93 16.89 -2.63
N GLN A 273 -18.51 17.49 -3.66
CA GLN A 273 -19.94 17.58 -3.89
C GLN A 273 -20.31 16.85 -5.20
N PRO A 274 -21.61 16.57 -5.45
CA PRO A 274 -22.02 15.98 -6.73
C PRO A 274 -21.47 16.75 -7.95
N GLY A 275 -20.75 16.02 -8.82
CA GLY A 275 -20.08 16.59 -9.99
C GLY A 275 -18.59 16.94 -9.81
N ASP A 276 -18.07 17.01 -8.60
CA ASP A 276 -16.66 17.36 -8.36
C ASP A 276 -15.68 16.21 -8.66
N HIS A 277 -16.13 14.96 -8.50
CA HIS A 277 -15.30 13.77 -8.65
C HIS A 277 -16.12 12.59 -9.15
N GLY A 278 -15.45 11.59 -9.78
CA GLY A 278 -16.10 10.40 -10.29
C GLY A 278 -15.10 9.32 -10.70
N ALA A 279 -15.58 8.09 -10.76
CA ALA A 279 -14.88 6.94 -11.31
C ALA A 279 -15.92 6.02 -11.96
N THR A 280 -15.71 5.65 -13.24
CA THR A 280 -16.65 4.78 -13.95
C THR A 280 -16.77 3.41 -13.27
N TYR A 281 -15.64 2.81 -12.89
CA TYR A 281 -15.58 1.46 -12.32
C TYR A 281 -15.44 1.47 -10.79
N GLY A 282 -15.08 2.59 -10.18
CA GLY A 282 -14.92 2.67 -8.73
C GLY A 282 -16.21 2.32 -8.00
N GLY A 283 -16.13 1.38 -7.06
CA GLY A 283 -17.29 0.89 -6.31
C GLY A 283 -18.21 -0.06 -7.08
N ASN A 284 -17.71 -0.71 -8.16
CA ASN A 284 -18.51 -1.71 -8.87
C ASN A 284 -18.84 -2.92 -7.98
N PRO A 285 -19.93 -3.66 -8.28
CA PRO A 285 -20.38 -4.77 -7.46
C PRO A 285 -19.30 -5.84 -7.20
N LEU A 286 -18.48 -6.17 -8.20
CA LEU A 286 -17.44 -7.19 -8.06
C LEU A 286 -16.34 -6.74 -7.09
N ALA A 287 -15.84 -5.52 -7.23
CA ALA A 287 -14.81 -4.97 -6.36
C ALA A 287 -15.33 -4.79 -4.92
N CYS A 288 -16.58 -4.34 -4.75
CA CYS A 288 -17.19 -4.20 -3.43
C CYS A 288 -17.43 -5.55 -2.74
N THR A 289 -17.80 -6.57 -3.50
CA THR A 289 -17.89 -7.95 -2.98
C THR A 289 -16.51 -8.43 -2.51
N ALA A 290 -15.45 -8.18 -3.28
CA ALA A 290 -14.09 -8.50 -2.85
C ALA A 290 -13.75 -7.81 -1.52
N VAL A 291 -13.95 -6.49 -1.42
CA VAL A 291 -13.65 -5.71 -0.21
C VAL A 291 -14.40 -6.26 1.01
N LYS A 292 -15.72 -6.47 0.88
CA LYS A 292 -16.54 -7.01 1.98
C LYS A 292 -16.04 -8.38 2.42
N THR A 293 -15.88 -9.31 1.48
CA THR A 293 -15.45 -10.68 1.79
C THR A 293 -14.05 -10.73 2.40
N VAL A 294 -13.12 -9.89 1.91
CA VAL A 294 -11.79 -9.77 2.51
C VAL A 294 -11.88 -9.32 3.96
N ILE A 295 -12.67 -8.29 4.27
CA ILE A 295 -12.85 -7.81 5.65
C ILE A 295 -13.44 -8.89 6.55
N GLU A 296 -14.48 -9.60 6.08
CA GLU A 296 -15.13 -10.69 6.82
C GLU A 296 -14.15 -11.82 7.15
N ILE A 297 -13.31 -12.23 6.19
CA ILE A 297 -12.27 -13.25 6.41
C ILE A 297 -11.22 -12.73 7.39
N PHE A 298 -10.72 -11.50 7.23
CA PHE A 298 -9.72 -10.90 8.11
C PHE A 298 -10.13 -10.91 9.58
N GLU A 299 -11.39 -10.58 9.87
CA GLU A 299 -11.90 -10.54 11.24
C GLU A 299 -12.20 -11.94 11.78
N ARG A 300 -12.87 -12.79 10.98
CA ARG A 300 -13.22 -14.14 11.41
C ARG A 300 -11.99 -14.99 11.71
N GLU A 301 -10.92 -14.84 10.93
CA GLU A 301 -9.66 -15.58 11.10
C GLU A 301 -8.66 -14.84 12.00
N ASP A 302 -9.04 -13.71 12.56
CA ASP A 302 -8.18 -12.84 13.38
C ASP A 302 -6.79 -12.63 12.76
N LEU A 303 -6.74 -12.25 11.48
CA LEU A 303 -5.46 -12.08 10.79
C LEU A 303 -4.57 -11.00 11.41
N VAL A 304 -5.15 -9.98 12.03
CA VAL A 304 -4.38 -8.97 12.77
C VAL A 304 -3.72 -9.58 14.00
N GLY A 305 -4.44 -10.43 14.74
CA GLY A 305 -3.89 -11.21 15.86
C GLY A 305 -2.79 -12.17 15.39
N HIS A 306 -3.02 -12.87 14.27
CA HIS A 306 -2.01 -13.73 13.66
C HIS A 306 -0.73 -12.97 13.28
N VAL A 307 -0.85 -11.80 12.64
CA VAL A 307 0.31 -10.93 12.35
C VAL A 307 1.08 -10.58 13.61
N ASN A 308 0.38 -10.23 14.70
CA ASN A 308 1.02 -9.89 15.96
C ASN A 308 1.72 -11.09 16.62
N GLN A 309 1.29 -12.32 16.33
CA GLN A 309 1.94 -13.55 16.82
C GLN A 309 3.18 -13.91 15.98
N VAL A 310 3.10 -13.81 14.66
CA VAL A 310 4.18 -14.29 13.76
C VAL A 310 5.23 -13.23 13.46
N ALA A 311 4.89 -11.93 13.47
CA ALA A 311 5.84 -10.87 13.15
C ALA A 311 7.05 -10.79 14.10
N PRO A 312 6.94 -11.04 15.43
CA PRO A 312 8.12 -11.12 16.28
C PRO A 312 9.10 -12.23 15.87
N TYR A 313 8.60 -13.36 15.34
CA TYR A 313 9.46 -14.42 14.81
C TYR A 313 10.22 -13.96 13.57
N LEU A 314 9.53 -13.33 12.61
CA LEU A 314 10.19 -12.74 11.45
C LEU A 314 11.24 -11.71 11.86
N THR A 315 10.91 -10.83 12.81
CA THR A 315 11.83 -9.83 13.37
C THR A 315 13.10 -10.48 13.89
N LYS A 316 12.94 -11.49 14.76
CA LYS A 316 14.07 -12.24 15.35
C LYS A 316 14.95 -12.86 14.25
N LYS A 317 14.34 -13.53 13.26
CA LYS A 317 15.08 -14.20 12.19
C LYS A 317 15.85 -13.21 11.29
N LEU A 318 15.27 -12.04 11.05
CA LEU A 318 15.96 -10.99 10.28
C LEU A 318 17.07 -10.31 11.10
N ASP A 319 16.90 -10.15 12.41
CA ASP A 319 17.95 -9.64 13.31
C ASP A 319 19.12 -10.66 13.40
N GLU A 320 18.84 -11.97 13.45
CA GLU A 320 19.85 -13.02 13.36
C GLU A 320 20.69 -12.91 12.05
N LEU A 321 20.07 -12.53 10.91
CA LEU A 321 20.83 -12.31 9.67
C LEU A 321 21.76 -11.08 9.77
N VAL A 322 21.36 -10.03 10.48
CA VAL A 322 22.21 -8.85 10.73
C VAL A 322 23.45 -9.24 11.52
N ASP A 323 23.27 -10.12 12.51
CA ASP A 323 24.39 -10.58 13.37
C ASP A 323 25.31 -11.60 12.67
N GLU A 324 24.76 -12.41 11.76
CA GLU A 324 25.49 -13.52 11.12
C GLU A 324 26.21 -13.14 9.81
N LEU A 325 25.68 -12.14 9.07
CA LEU A 325 26.15 -11.84 7.70
C LEU A 325 26.66 -10.41 7.56
N ASP A 326 27.96 -10.21 7.35
CA ASP A 326 28.58 -8.90 7.15
C ASP A 326 27.95 -8.06 6.01
N CYS A 327 27.26 -8.72 5.07
CA CYS A 327 26.59 -8.03 3.99
C CYS A 327 25.19 -7.52 4.36
N VAL A 328 24.67 -7.83 5.55
CA VAL A 328 23.39 -7.34 6.07
C VAL A 328 23.64 -6.26 7.10
N VAL A 329 23.25 -5.02 6.79
CA VAL A 329 23.64 -3.84 7.58
C VAL A 329 22.69 -3.62 8.76
N LYS A 330 21.38 -3.69 8.50
CA LYS A 330 20.33 -3.50 9.53
C LYS A 330 18.99 -3.99 9.06
N ARG A 331 18.10 -4.31 10.00
CA ARG A 331 16.68 -4.55 9.78
C ARG A 331 15.88 -3.24 9.91
N LYS A 332 14.74 -3.16 9.20
CA LYS A 332 13.81 -2.03 9.19
C LYS A 332 12.37 -2.52 9.19
N GLY A 333 11.42 -1.64 9.56
CA GLY A 333 9.99 -1.91 9.44
C GLY A 333 9.30 -2.46 10.69
N LYS A 334 8.03 -2.88 10.51
CA LYS A 334 7.14 -3.34 11.60
C LYS A 334 6.13 -4.36 11.08
N GLY A 335 5.72 -5.29 11.93
CA GLY A 335 4.73 -6.30 11.57
C GLY A 335 5.23 -7.22 10.46
N LEU A 336 4.44 -7.44 9.44
CA LEU A 336 4.80 -8.15 8.22
C LEU A 336 5.12 -7.19 7.05
N MET A 337 5.62 -6.01 7.35
CA MET A 337 6.22 -5.08 6.41
C MET A 337 7.61 -4.72 6.92
N GLN A 338 8.57 -5.58 6.63
CA GLN A 338 9.95 -5.47 7.09
C GLN A 338 10.93 -5.51 5.91
N GLY A 339 12.16 -5.14 6.17
CA GLY A 339 13.24 -5.21 5.19
C GLY A 339 14.59 -5.30 5.86
N ILE A 340 15.58 -5.68 5.08
CA ILE A 340 16.99 -5.62 5.44
C ILE A 340 17.75 -4.77 4.43
N GLU A 341 18.59 -3.88 4.94
CA GLU A 341 19.55 -3.14 4.13
C GLU A 341 20.81 -3.99 3.93
N ILE A 342 21.27 -4.10 2.69
CA ILE A 342 22.40 -4.95 2.34
C ILE A 342 23.47 -4.17 1.58
N THR A 343 24.72 -4.67 1.57
CA THR A 343 25.84 -4.09 0.82
C THR A 343 26.00 -4.70 -0.58
N LYS A 344 25.43 -5.89 -0.83
CA LYS A 344 25.48 -6.55 -2.13
C LYS A 344 24.52 -5.88 -3.13
N PRO A 345 24.82 -5.94 -4.46
CA PRO A 345 23.90 -5.42 -5.48
C PRO A 345 22.56 -6.15 -5.47
N LEU A 346 21.45 -5.43 -5.29
CA LEU A 346 20.09 -6.01 -5.21
C LEU A 346 19.72 -6.84 -6.44
N ALA A 347 20.15 -6.44 -7.64
CA ALA A 347 19.86 -7.17 -8.87
C ALA A 347 20.46 -8.59 -8.87
N GLU A 348 21.67 -8.76 -8.32
CA GLU A 348 22.32 -10.06 -8.19
C GLU A 348 21.62 -10.93 -7.15
N VAL A 349 21.29 -10.34 -6.00
CA VAL A 349 20.57 -11.05 -4.94
C VAL A 349 19.19 -11.50 -5.43
N ASN A 350 18.43 -10.63 -6.10
CA ASN A 350 17.13 -11.00 -6.65
C ASN A 350 17.20 -12.13 -7.67
N LYS A 351 18.23 -12.14 -8.53
CA LYS A 351 18.42 -13.24 -9.47
C LYS A 351 18.61 -14.56 -8.73
N LYS A 352 19.48 -14.57 -7.71
CA LYS A 352 19.75 -15.77 -6.90
C LYS A 352 18.53 -16.21 -6.09
N THR A 353 17.76 -15.28 -5.50
CA THR A 353 16.54 -15.65 -4.76
C THR A 353 15.51 -16.33 -5.67
N ILE A 354 15.37 -15.87 -6.91
CA ILE A 354 14.50 -16.49 -7.91
C ILE A 354 15.01 -17.92 -8.27
N GLU A 355 16.32 -18.09 -8.43
CA GLU A 355 16.91 -19.42 -8.67
C GLU A 355 16.61 -20.37 -7.50
N GLU A 356 16.66 -19.86 -6.26
CA GLU A 356 16.30 -20.58 -5.03
C GLU A 356 14.77 -20.77 -4.83
N GLY A 357 13.93 -20.26 -5.71
CA GLY A 357 12.48 -20.34 -5.57
C GLY A 357 11.93 -19.43 -4.46
N LEU A 358 12.46 -18.22 -4.33
CA LEU A 358 11.97 -17.19 -3.40
C LEU A 358 11.71 -15.89 -4.16
N LEU A 359 10.50 -15.35 -4.00
CA LEU A 359 10.13 -14.04 -4.55
C LEU A 359 10.18 -12.99 -3.46
N ILE A 360 10.99 -11.96 -3.69
CA ILE A 360 11.13 -10.77 -2.85
C ILE A 360 11.04 -9.52 -3.72
N ILE A 361 10.86 -8.37 -3.09
CA ILE A 361 10.88 -7.08 -3.79
C ILE A 361 11.90 -6.14 -3.18
N GLN A 362 12.27 -5.14 -3.96
CA GLN A 362 13.23 -4.12 -3.57
C GLN A 362 12.51 -2.89 -3.02
N ALA A 363 13.22 -2.14 -2.18
CA ALA A 363 12.90 -0.77 -1.81
C ALA A 363 14.14 0.11 -1.97
N GLN A 364 13.97 1.42 -1.91
CA GLN A 364 15.07 2.39 -2.01
C GLN A 364 16.12 2.16 -0.91
N GLY A 365 17.36 2.59 -1.14
CA GLY A 365 18.45 2.47 -0.16
C GLY A 365 19.05 1.08 -0.07
N ASN A 366 19.01 0.30 -1.14
CA ASN A 366 19.55 -1.06 -1.22
C ASN A 366 18.88 -2.03 -0.21
N VAL A 367 17.55 -1.90 -0.07
CA VAL A 367 16.74 -2.67 0.89
C VAL A 367 16.01 -3.80 0.19
N ILE A 368 16.17 -5.03 0.70
CA ILE A 368 15.27 -6.14 0.40
C ILE A 368 14.02 -5.98 1.25
N ARG A 369 12.85 -5.95 0.63
CA ARG A 369 11.56 -5.78 1.30
C ARG A 369 10.80 -7.10 1.35
N PHE A 370 10.29 -7.43 2.53
CA PHE A 370 9.44 -8.58 2.82
C PHE A 370 8.04 -8.10 3.18
N VAL A 371 7.08 -8.47 2.34
CA VAL A 371 5.65 -8.19 2.51
C VAL A 371 4.82 -9.42 2.15
N PRO A 372 5.05 -10.56 2.84
CA PRO A 372 4.39 -11.83 2.51
C PRO A 372 2.87 -11.71 2.64
N PRO A 373 2.08 -12.67 2.11
CA PRO A 373 0.71 -12.86 2.54
C PRO A 373 0.60 -12.93 4.06
N LEU A 374 -0.49 -12.40 4.63
CA LEU A 374 -0.65 -12.30 6.09
C LEU A 374 -0.92 -13.66 6.77
N ILE A 375 -1.15 -14.69 5.97
CA ILE A 375 -1.28 -16.09 6.39
C ILE A 375 0.06 -16.81 6.56
N VAL A 376 1.18 -16.08 6.49
CA VAL A 376 2.53 -16.63 6.67
C VAL A 376 2.68 -17.28 8.04
N GLU A 377 3.32 -18.45 8.10
CA GLU A 377 3.64 -19.18 9.33
C GLU A 377 5.15 -19.21 9.56
N GLU A 378 5.60 -19.60 10.75
CA GLU A 378 7.02 -19.71 11.09
C GLU A 378 7.81 -20.60 10.13
N LYS A 379 7.22 -21.73 9.67
CA LYS A 379 7.85 -22.63 8.69
C LYS A 379 8.20 -21.94 7.36
N HIS A 380 7.33 -21.00 6.90
CA HIS A 380 7.57 -20.23 5.68
C HIS A 380 8.67 -19.19 5.89
N ILE A 381 8.76 -18.65 7.11
CA ILE A 381 9.84 -17.73 7.49
C ILE A 381 11.17 -18.47 7.52
N ASP A 382 11.23 -19.68 8.12
CA ASP A 382 12.44 -20.51 8.13
C ASP A 382 12.90 -20.85 6.72
N GLU A 383 11.99 -21.29 5.84
CA GLU A 383 12.28 -21.56 4.44
C GLU A 383 12.82 -20.32 3.71
N MET A 384 12.18 -19.16 3.92
CA MET A 384 12.63 -17.89 3.34
C MET A 384 14.04 -17.56 3.79
N ILE A 385 14.35 -17.68 5.09
CA ILE A 385 15.69 -17.41 5.65
C ILE A 385 16.74 -18.32 5.04
N GLU A 386 16.45 -19.62 4.90
CA GLU A 386 17.38 -20.58 4.29
C GLU A 386 17.68 -20.23 2.83
N LYS A 387 16.64 -19.94 2.03
CA LYS A 387 16.79 -19.54 0.63
C LYS A 387 17.54 -18.21 0.50
N LEU A 388 17.23 -17.24 1.38
CA LEU A 388 17.87 -15.94 1.40
C LEU A 388 19.36 -16.03 1.78
N LYS A 389 19.73 -16.86 2.78
CA LYS A 389 21.14 -17.10 3.15
C LYS A 389 21.94 -17.64 1.95
N ARG A 390 21.38 -18.61 1.20
CA ARG A 390 22.04 -19.13 -0.02
C ARG A 390 22.20 -18.03 -1.09
N ALA A 391 21.21 -17.17 -1.25
CA ALA A 391 21.28 -16.08 -2.21
C ALA A 391 22.25 -14.95 -1.78
N LEU A 392 22.44 -14.76 -0.48
CA LEU A 392 23.37 -13.79 0.09
C LEU A 392 24.80 -14.33 0.23
N ALA A 393 25.00 -15.64 0.13
CA ALA A 393 26.35 -16.20 0.08
C ALA A 393 27.04 -15.86 -1.25
#